data_9047142bc107a09e42ea0d5a15c39ba2
#
_entry.id   9047142bc107a09e42ea0d5a15c39ba2
#
_cell.length_a   1.000
_cell.length_b   1.000
_cell.length_c   1.000
_cell.angle_alpha   90.00
_cell.angle_beta   90.00
_cell.angle_gamma   90.00
#
_symmetry.space_group_name_H-M   'P 1'
#
loop_
_entity.id
_entity.type
_entity.pdbx_description
1 polymer ?
#
loop_
_entity_poly.entity_id
_entity_poly.type
_entity_poly.pdbx_seq_one_letter_code
_entity_poly.pdbx_strand_id
1 'polypeptide(L)'
;LNLVKVTSGSTVSYFNDTLAANIYLFIDRYYIFYTVLGVASVAIFLNKRIFSEVIELFSSFNLSIRYAIALFFIFGVISSVFAISPSIAFKGVSVTFLQFFCILFIAVYIRDNSKAVRFFYTIILLSLIFFGGSLFLQLSLANYSVYGSYIAGNIQKVLLYMYNCLNPRFLDNYFSWFMPLLLLPWFVDLRPIYKLGSFIALILAWFILINHGFRTIFAEYIIILPLLYIFARRYFKIAFVVLVLALVCAGLLELFYNYFIAVVDHSNVKSSADLVRGGFSGRIPLWKEAFWVGVEYPLTGVGQWNYLAITKRPDGYPHNLLLEIWSQWGIPAFIAAAVVIITTVRNLYKKRLEICLNPYQCIFVMMLTAGMIDGMLNAMFKTSLGLFGCVFVFGFCLSIFVKQPQQDTSVSATSYAIVGLSIFASIFCIAILPLIFPPLWI
;
A
#
# COMPACT_ATOMS: atom_id res chain seq x y z
N LEU A 1 0.74 -22.24 -24.94
CA LEU A 1 0.66 -20.82 -25.32
C LEU A 1 0.13 -20.76 -26.76
N ASN A 2 -1.20 -20.73 -26.91
CA ASN A 2 -1.84 -20.56 -28.22
C ASN A 2 -1.91 -19.07 -28.55
N LEU A 3 -1.08 -18.64 -29.50
CA LEU A 3 -1.15 -17.33 -30.14
C LEU A 3 -2.39 -17.28 -31.04
N VAL A 4 -3.44 -16.60 -30.62
CA VAL A 4 -4.64 -16.38 -31.43
C VAL A 4 -4.39 -15.19 -32.36
N LYS A 5 -4.45 -15.42 -33.67
CA LYS A 5 -4.49 -14.37 -34.69
C LYS A 5 -5.76 -13.54 -34.54
N VAL A 6 -5.61 -12.26 -34.23
CA VAL A 6 -6.73 -11.31 -34.13
C VAL A 6 -7.11 -10.85 -35.53
N THR A 7 -8.29 -11.24 -36.01
CA THR A 7 -8.96 -10.63 -37.18
C THR A 7 -9.85 -9.50 -36.70
N SER A 8 -9.92 -8.43 -37.48
CA SER A 8 -10.41 -7.09 -37.15
C SER A 8 -11.94 -6.93 -36.87
N GLY A 9 -12.61 -7.97 -36.41
CA GLY A 9 -14.06 -7.92 -36.13
C GLY A 9 -14.46 -8.27 -34.70
N SER A 10 -13.52 -8.66 -33.80
CA SER A 10 -13.85 -9.25 -32.50
C SER A 10 -13.30 -8.50 -31.27
N THR A 11 -13.02 -7.22 -31.39
CA THR A 11 -12.36 -6.44 -30.33
C THR A 11 -13.20 -6.29 -29.05
N VAL A 12 -14.52 -6.32 -29.12
CA VAL A 12 -15.38 -6.10 -27.95
C VAL A 12 -15.55 -7.38 -27.11
N SER A 13 -15.69 -8.55 -27.75
CA SER A 13 -15.79 -9.83 -27.02
C SER A 13 -14.47 -10.20 -26.36
N TYR A 14 -13.34 -9.95 -27.06
CA TYR A 14 -12.01 -10.21 -26.51
C TYR A 14 -11.67 -9.35 -25.29
N PHE A 15 -12.15 -8.11 -25.25
CA PHE A 15 -11.96 -7.21 -24.10
C PHE A 15 -12.74 -7.70 -22.87
N ASN A 16 -13.95 -8.25 -23.07
CA ASN A 16 -14.77 -8.78 -21.98
C ASN A 16 -14.21 -10.10 -21.40
N ASP A 17 -13.76 -11.01 -22.26
CA ASP A 17 -13.19 -12.30 -21.83
C ASP A 17 -11.82 -12.11 -21.15
N THR A 18 -11.01 -11.18 -21.65
CA THR A 18 -9.71 -10.85 -21.04
C THR A 18 -9.90 -10.06 -19.73
N LEU A 19 -10.91 -9.20 -19.65
CA LEU A 19 -11.26 -8.49 -18.42
C LEU A 19 -11.76 -9.47 -17.35
N ALA A 20 -12.61 -10.44 -17.70
CA ALA A 20 -13.09 -11.47 -16.80
C ALA A 20 -11.94 -12.36 -16.29
N ALA A 21 -11.07 -12.86 -17.19
CA ALA A 21 -9.90 -13.67 -16.84
C ALA A 21 -8.92 -12.87 -15.92
N ASN A 22 -8.73 -11.58 -16.19
CA ASN A 22 -7.87 -10.72 -15.40
C ASN A 22 -8.48 -10.36 -14.03
N ILE A 23 -9.80 -10.25 -13.94
CA ILE A 23 -10.50 -10.09 -12.66
C ILE A 23 -10.36 -11.36 -11.82
N TYR A 24 -10.46 -12.56 -12.39
CA TYR A 24 -10.22 -13.83 -11.69
C TYR A 24 -8.77 -13.91 -11.16
N LEU A 25 -7.76 -13.61 -11.97
CA LEU A 25 -6.35 -13.58 -11.54
C LEU A 25 -6.06 -12.51 -10.47
N PHE A 26 -6.76 -11.38 -10.53
CA PHE A 26 -6.68 -10.33 -9.52
C PHE A 26 -7.32 -10.77 -8.19
N ILE A 27 -8.45 -11.47 -8.26
CA ILE A 27 -9.12 -12.08 -7.10
C ILE A 27 -8.21 -13.13 -6.46
N ASP A 28 -7.55 -13.99 -7.21
CA ASP A 28 -6.65 -15.03 -6.69
C ASP A 28 -5.48 -14.45 -5.87
N ARG A 29 -4.90 -13.32 -6.30
CA ARG A 29 -3.83 -12.65 -5.54
C ARG A 29 -4.32 -12.05 -4.22
N TYR A 30 -5.54 -11.53 -4.18
CA TYR A 30 -6.15 -11.10 -2.94
C TYR A 30 -6.45 -12.28 -2.02
N TYR A 31 -6.87 -13.43 -2.54
CA TYR A 31 -7.07 -14.62 -1.73
C TYR A 31 -5.80 -15.08 -1.04
N ILE A 32 -4.65 -15.09 -1.72
CA ILE A 32 -3.36 -15.38 -1.09
C ILE A 32 -3.09 -14.42 0.06
N PHE A 33 -3.24 -13.12 -0.18
CA PHE A 33 -3.01 -12.11 0.87
C PHE A 33 -3.97 -12.30 2.07
N TYR A 34 -5.25 -12.54 1.82
CA TYR A 34 -6.24 -12.76 2.87
C TYR A 34 -5.99 -14.06 3.63
N THR A 35 -5.56 -15.10 2.94
CA THR A 35 -5.16 -16.37 3.57
C THR A 35 -3.98 -16.17 4.49
N VAL A 36 -2.95 -15.44 4.03
CA VAL A 36 -1.78 -15.12 4.86
C VAL A 36 -2.18 -14.32 6.09
N LEU A 37 -3.03 -13.30 5.94
CA LEU A 37 -3.55 -12.52 7.09
C LEU A 37 -4.33 -13.40 8.07
N GLY A 38 -5.20 -14.28 7.56
CA GLY A 38 -5.98 -15.18 8.40
C GLY A 38 -5.09 -16.15 9.17
N VAL A 39 -4.18 -16.83 8.48
CA VAL A 39 -3.23 -17.78 9.10
C VAL A 39 -2.34 -17.08 10.11
N ALA A 40 -1.79 -15.89 9.78
CA ALA A 40 -0.99 -15.11 10.72
C ALA A 40 -1.80 -14.71 11.95
N SER A 41 -3.04 -14.26 11.79
CA SER A 41 -3.91 -13.88 12.91
C SER A 41 -4.22 -15.06 13.82
N VAL A 42 -4.49 -16.25 13.27
CA VAL A 42 -4.68 -17.47 14.04
C VAL A 42 -3.40 -17.87 14.78
N ALA A 43 -2.25 -17.86 14.11
CA ALA A 43 -0.98 -18.20 14.73
C ALA A 43 -0.64 -17.26 15.90
N ILE A 44 -0.89 -15.95 15.76
CA ILE A 44 -0.72 -14.95 16.81
C ILE A 44 -1.67 -15.26 17.99
N PHE A 45 -2.95 -15.53 17.68
CA PHE A 45 -3.96 -15.85 18.68
C PHE A 45 -3.62 -17.11 19.49
N LEU A 46 -3.12 -18.16 18.83
CA LEU A 46 -2.74 -19.41 19.48
C LEU A 46 -1.47 -19.28 20.34
N ASN A 47 -0.61 -18.31 20.06
CA ASN A 47 0.57 -18.02 20.87
C ASN A 47 0.20 -17.08 22.03
N LYS A 48 -0.11 -17.68 23.19
CA LYS A 48 -0.58 -16.94 24.39
C LYS A 48 0.32 -15.78 24.80
N ARG A 49 1.64 -15.93 24.69
CA ARG A 49 2.60 -14.86 25.04
C ARG A 49 2.46 -13.68 24.09
N ILE A 50 2.55 -13.93 22.77
CA ILE A 50 2.45 -12.87 21.75
C ILE A 50 1.08 -12.20 21.82
N PHE A 51 0.02 -13.01 21.98
CA PHE A 51 -1.33 -12.49 22.12
C PHE A 51 -1.47 -11.56 23.34
N SER A 52 -0.90 -11.97 24.49
CA SER A 52 -0.87 -11.13 25.70
C SER A 52 -0.19 -9.77 25.44
N GLU A 53 0.98 -9.78 24.80
CA GLU A 53 1.71 -8.55 24.47
C GLU A 53 0.92 -7.65 23.50
N VAL A 54 0.20 -8.23 22.53
CA VAL A 54 -0.68 -7.49 21.60
C VAL A 54 -1.85 -6.83 22.35
N ILE A 55 -2.48 -7.54 23.29
CA ILE A 55 -3.58 -6.98 24.11
C ILE A 55 -3.06 -5.91 25.05
N GLU A 56 -1.90 -6.11 25.65
CA GLU A 56 -1.23 -5.10 26.49
C GLU A 56 -0.95 -3.82 25.70
N LEU A 57 -0.40 -3.97 24.49
CA LEU A 57 -0.19 -2.82 23.60
C LEU A 57 -1.49 -2.07 23.33
N PHE A 58 -2.56 -2.76 22.95
CA PHE A 58 -3.85 -2.13 22.71
C PHE A 58 -4.39 -1.44 23.97
N SER A 59 -4.24 -2.07 25.12
CA SER A 59 -4.65 -1.54 26.42
C SER A 59 -3.82 -0.34 26.86
N SER A 60 -2.59 -0.20 26.37
CA SER A 60 -1.71 0.94 26.64
C SER A 60 -2.11 2.22 25.89
N PHE A 61 -2.95 2.11 24.85
CA PHE A 61 -3.47 3.28 24.18
C PHE A 61 -4.34 4.11 25.11
N ASN A 62 -4.29 5.44 24.95
CA ASN A 62 -5.19 6.28 25.70
C ASN A 62 -6.66 5.95 25.37
N LEU A 63 -7.53 6.23 26.33
CA LEU A 63 -8.95 5.86 26.26
C LEU A 63 -9.63 6.38 24.97
N SER A 64 -9.29 7.60 24.53
CA SER A 64 -9.86 8.22 23.35
C SER A 64 -9.50 7.42 22.07
N ILE A 65 -8.27 6.94 21.94
CA ILE A 65 -7.86 6.09 20.80
C ILE A 65 -8.59 4.75 20.83
N ARG A 66 -8.69 4.12 22.00
CA ARG A 66 -9.39 2.82 22.13
C ARG A 66 -10.86 2.95 21.73
N TYR A 67 -11.56 3.97 22.22
CA TYR A 67 -12.94 4.23 21.84
C TYR A 67 -13.06 4.59 20.34
N ALA A 68 -12.17 5.41 19.79
CA ALA A 68 -12.20 5.75 18.39
C ALA A 68 -12.01 4.48 17.50
N ILE A 69 -11.07 3.61 17.84
CA ILE A 69 -10.88 2.34 17.11
C ILE A 69 -12.12 1.43 17.24
N ALA A 70 -12.67 1.30 18.44
CA ALA A 70 -13.88 0.51 18.66
C ALA A 70 -15.06 1.07 17.84
N LEU A 71 -15.31 2.38 17.90
CA LEU A 71 -16.35 3.04 17.12
C LEU A 71 -16.13 2.88 15.62
N PHE A 72 -14.90 3.00 15.13
CA PHE A 72 -14.56 2.78 13.72
C PHE A 72 -15.03 1.41 13.25
N PHE A 73 -14.71 0.34 13.97
CA PHE A 73 -15.15 -1.02 13.60
C PHE A 73 -16.64 -1.26 13.82
N ILE A 74 -17.25 -0.72 14.87
CA ILE A 74 -18.69 -0.81 15.11
C ILE A 74 -19.44 -0.19 13.92
N PHE A 75 -19.07 1.01 13.50
CA PHE A 75 -19.70 1.65 12.35
C PHE A 75 -19.37 0.95 11.03
N GLY A 76 -18.20 0.34 10.88
CA GLY A 76 -17.90 -0.54 9.75
C GLY A 76 -18.86 -1.74 9.67
N VAL A 77 -19.17 -2.37 10.79
CA VAL A 77 -20.14 -3.49 10.88
C VAL A 77 -21.57 -2.97 10.58
N ILE A 78 -21.99 -1.86 11.20
CA ILE A 78 -23.30 -1.25 10.93
C ILE A 78 -23.41 -0.90 9.44
N SER A 79 -22.42 -0.25 8.86
CA SER A 79 -22.37 0.05 7.43
C SER A 79 -22.53 -1.20 6.56
N SER A 80 -21.93 -2.32 6.99
CA SER A 80 -22.02 -3.59 6.25
C SER A 80 -23.43 -4.19 6.27
N VAL A 81 -24.17 -4.01 7.36
CA VAL A 81 -25.58 -4.47 7.46
C VAL A 81 -26.47 -3.70 6.48
N PHE A 82 -26.24 -2.40 6.32
CA PHE A 82 -27.03 -1.53 5.45
C PHE A 82 -26.48 -1.39 4.02
N ALA A 83 -25.42 -2.12 3.68
CA ALA A 83 -24.79 -2.08 2.36
C ALA A 83 -25.67 -2.71 1.29
N ILE A 84 -25.49 -2.27 0.02
CA ILE A 84 -26.16 -2.89 -1.14
C ILE A 84 -25.81 -4.37 -1.24
N SER A 85 -24.52 -4.71 -1.05
CA SER A 85 -24.05 -6.09 -0.96
C SER A 85 -23.40 -6.32 0.42
N PRO A 86 -24.16 -6.77 1.43
CA PRO A 86 -23.67 -6.98 2.77
C PRO A 86 -22.50 -7.98 2.83
N SER A 87 -22.54 -9.05 2.04
CA SER A 87 -21.46 -10.06 2.01
C SER A 87 -20.11 -9.47 1.61
N ILE A 88 -20.08 -8.58 0.63
CA ILE A 88 -18.87 -7.87 0.20
C ILE A 88 -18.41 -6.89 1.28
N ALA A 89 -19.35 -6.15 1.87
CA ALA A 89 -19.00 -5.18 2.90
C ALA A 89 -18.44 -5.85 4.16
N PHE A 90 -19.06 -6.94 4.63
CA PHE A 90 -18.53 -7.74 5.75
C PHE A 90 -17.15 -8.32 5.47
N LYS A 91 -16.92 -8.81 4.24
CA LYS A 91 -15.59 -9.25 3.82
C LYS A 91 -14.56 -8.13 3.96
N GLY A 92 -14.89 -6.93 3.48
CA GLY A 92 -14.01 -5.77 3.56
C GLY A 92 -13.68 -5.37 5.00
N VAL A 93 -14.67 -5.24 5.86
CA VAL A 93 -14.49 -4.93 7.30
C VAL A 93 -13.64 -5.99 7.99
N SER A 94 -13.87 -7.27 7.68
CA SER A 94 -13.11 -8.39 8.24
C SER A 94 -11.63 -8.34 7.85
N VAL A 95 -11.33 -8.02 6.59
CA VAL A 95 -9.94 -7.81 6.13
C VAL A 95 -9.30 -6.66 6.89
N THR A 96 -9.99 -5.54 7.05
CA THR A 96 -9.48 -4.38 7.79
C THR A 96 -9.23 -4.72 9.26
N PHE A 97 -10.10 -5.52 9.89
CA PHE A 97 -9.89 -6.00 11.26
C PHE A 97 -8.65 -6.90 11.39
N LEU A 98 -8.48 -7.87 10.50
CA LEU A 98 -7.30 -8.74 10.52
C LEU A 98 -6.00 -7.96 10.25
N GLN A 99 -6.04 -6.98 9.36
CA GLN A 99 -4.91 -6.07 9.14
C GLN A 99 -4.55 -5.30 10.41
N PHE A 100 -5.54 -4.73 11.08
CA PHE A 100 -5.31 -4.02 12.34
C PHE A 100 -4.67 -4.92 13.40
N PHE A 101 -5.14 -6.16 13.52
CA PHE A 101 -4.57 -7.13 14.44
C PHE A 101 -3.12 -7.48 14.10
N CYS A 102 -2.81 -7.67 12.80
CA CYS A 102 -1.44 -7.90 12.33
C CYS A 102 -0.54 -6.67 12.54
N ILE A 103 -1.07 -5.44 12.41
CA ILE A 103 -0.33 -4.20 12.71
C ILE A 103 0.13 -4.19 14.17
N LEU A 104 -0.75 -4.53 15.12
CA LEU A 104 -0.40 -4.62 16.53
C LEU A 104 0.69 -5.67 16.78
N PHE A 105 0.60 -6.83 16.13
CA PHE A 105 1.61 -7.87 16.22
C PHE A 105 2.98 -7.41 15.72
N ILE A 106 3.04 -6.78 14.53
CA ILE A 106 4.29 -6.28 13.97
C ILE A 106 4.90 -5.23 14.89
N ALA A 107 4.08 -4.35 15.49
CA ALA A 107 4.56 -3.35 16.43
C ALA A 107 5.24 -3.99 17.66
N VAL A 108 4.65 -5.02 18.21
CA VAL A 108 5.23 -5.80 19.32
C VAL A 108 6.52 -6.49 18.89
N TYR A 109 6.51 -7.16 17.74
CA TYR A 109 7.64 -7.96 17.26
C TYR A 109 8.88 -7.11 16.88
N ILE A 110 8.65 -5.91 16.35
CA ILE A 110 9.72 -5.00 15.87
C ILE A 110 10.27 -4.11 16.98
N ARG A 111 9.52 -3.90 18.07
CA ARG A 111 9.79 -2.93 19.14
C ARG A 111 11.26 -2.77 19.49
N ASP A 112 11.96 -3.84 19.83
CA ASP A 112 13.38 -3.81 20.21
C ASP A 112 14.24 -4.74 19.35
N ASN A 113 13.72 -5.11 18.16
CA ASN A 113 14.32 -6.12 17.31
C ASN A 113 14.94 -5.49 16.06
N SER A 114 16.08 -4.81 16.23
CA SER A 114 16.82 -4.25 15.09
C SER A 114 17.27 -5.31 14.07
N LYS A 115 17.42 -6.58 14.48
CA LYS A 115 17.74 -7.69 13.56
C LYS A 115 16.53 -7.98 12.65
N ALA A 116 15.31 -7.96 13.18
CA ALA A 116 14.10 -8.14 12.38
C ALA A 116 13.92 -6.99 11.36
N VAL A 117 14.19 -5.74 11.78
CA VAL A 117 14.15 -4.59 10.85
C VAL A 117 15.19 -4.75 9.74
N ARG A 118 16.43 -5.16 10.05
CA ARG A 118 17.46 -5.41 9.03
C ARG A 118 17.11 -6.57 8.12
N PHE A 119 16.54 -7.64 8.64
CA PHE A 119 16.06 -8.76 7.85
C PHE A 119 14.97 -8.33 6.87
N PHE A 120 13.97 -7.60 7.36
CA PHE A 120 12.91 -7.05 6.52
C PHE A 120 13.47 -6.10 5.45
N TYR A 121 14.37 -5.19 5.84
CA TYR A 121 15.09 -4.32 4.91
C TYR A 121 15.80 -5.15 3.82
N THR A 122 16.48 -6.23 4.19
CA THR A 122 17.19 -7.08 3.21
C THR A 122 16.23 -7.73 2.22
N ILE A 123 15.08 -8.22 2.68
CA ILE A 123 14.03 -8.78 1.80
C ILE A 123 13.53 -7.72 0.83
N ILE A 124 13.21 -6.52 1.32
CA ILE A 124 12.72 -5.42 0.47
C ILE A 124 13.80 -5.00 -0.54
N LEU A 125 15.05 -4.87 -0.10
CA LEU A 125 16.17 -4.56 -0.98
C LEU A 125 16.33 -5.58 -2.11
N LEU A 126 16.36 -6.87 -1.77
CA LEU A 126 16.48 -7.94 -2.75
C LEU A 126 15.27 -7.99 -3.69
N SER A 127 14.06 -7.79 -3.18
CA SER A 127 12.85 -7.75 -4.00
C SER A 127 12.88 -6.59 -5.00
N LEU A 128 13.34 -5.41 -4.59
CA LEU A 128 13.45 -4.24 -5.46
C LEU A 128 14.54 -4.39 -6.51
N ILE A 129 15.71 -4.95 -6.15
CA ILE A 129 16.79 -5.24 -7.11
C ILE A 129 16.34 -6.30 -8.11
N PHE A 130 15.77 -7.41 -7.62
CA PHE A 130 15.33 -8.52 -8.48
C PHE A 130 14.19 -8.07 -9.40
N PHE A 131 13.17 -7.45 -8.86
CA PHE A 131 12.03 -6.98 -9.61
C PHE A 131 12.40 -5.85 -10.58
N GLY A 132 13.10 -4.81 -10.09
CA GLY A 132 13.55 -3.70 -10.92
C GLY A 132 14.54 -4.14 -12.00
N GLY A 133 15.48 -5.01 -11.65
CA GLY A 133 16.46 -5.58 -12.59
C GLY A 133 15.80 -6.47 -13.65
N SER A 134 14.84 -7.32 -13.24
CA SER A 134 14.11 -8.18 -14.18
C SER A 134 13.25 -7.35 -15.13
N LEU A 135 12.61 -6.28 -14.63
CA LEU A 135 11.81 -5.39 -15.45
C LEU A 135 12.68 -4.60 -16.45
N PHE A 136 13.83 -4.08 -16.00
CA PHE A 136 14.80 -3.43 -16.89
C PHE A 136 15.30 -4.39 -17.97
N LEU A 137 15.67 -5.60 -17.61
CA LEU A 137 16.14 -6.62 -18.54
C LEU A 137 15.04 -6.99 -19.56
N GLN A 138 13.81 -7.17 -19.12
CA GLN A 138 12.68 -7.49 -19.99
C GLN A 138 12.33 -6.35 -20.94
N LEU A 139 12.38 -5.10 -20.48
CA LEU A 139 12.22 -3.93 -21.34
C LEU A 139 13.30 -3.88 -22.41
N SER A 140 14.54 -4.21 -22.05
CA SER A 140 15.67 -4.26 -22.99
C SER A 140 15.57 -5.41 -23.99
N LEU A 141 15.15 -6.61 -23.53
CA LEU A 141 15.01 -7.80 -24.37
C LEU A 141 13.74 -7.79 -25.22
N ALA A 142 12.66 -7.13 -24.79
CA ALA A 142 11.44 -7.01 -25.56
C ALA A 142 11.67 -6.28 -26.90
N ASN A 143 12.72 -5.48 -26.99
CA ASN A 143 13.15 -4.85 -28.23
C ASN A 143 13.85 -5.83 -29.20
N TYR A 144 14.42 -6.92 -28.68
CA TYR A 144 15.09 -7.94 -29.47
C TYR A 144 14.20 -9.11 -29.88
N SER A 145 13.08 -9.30 -29.22
CA SER A 145 12.25 -10.48 -29.43
C SER A 145 11.12 -10.25 -30.44
N VAL A 146 10.65 -11.37 -31.01
CA VAL A 146 9.62 -11.58 -32.05
C VAL A 146 8.30 -10.79 -31.88
N TYR A 147 8.11 -10.05 -30.79
CA TYR A 147 6.88 -9.31 -30.50
C TYR A 147 6.82 -7.91 -31.15
N GLY A 148 7.85 -7.55 -31.90
CA GLY A 148 7.88 -6.31 -32.69
C GLY A 148 7.85 -5.01 -31.87
N SER A 149 8.00 -3.90 -32.57
CA SER A 149 7.99 -2.52 -32.04
C SER A 149 6.78 -2.12 -31.18
N TYR A 150 5.72 -2.94 -31.20
CA TYR A 150 4.47 -2.65 -30.47
C TYR A 150 4.59 -2.76 -28.94
N ILE A 151 5.51 -3.58 -28.41
CA ILE A 151 5.75 -3.74 -26.98
C ILE A 151 6.96 -2.93 -26.51
N ALA A 152 7.90 -2.69 -27.43
CA ALA A 152 9.11 -1.94 -27.17
C ALA A 152 8.79 -0.54 -26.58
N GLY A 153 9.48 -0.17 -25.53
CA GLY A 153 9.34 1.14 -24.87
C GLY A 153 8.04 1.35 -24.08
N ASN A 154 7.14 0.36 -23.99
CA ASN A 154 5.91 0.50 -23.21
C ASN A 154 5.91 -0.43 -21.99
N ILE A 155 6.42 0.09 -20.88
CA ILE A 155 6.49 -0.62 -19.60
C ILE A 155 5.12 -1.11 -19.12
N GLN A 156 4.04 -0.39 -19.42
CA GLN A 156 2.68 -0.80 -19.06
C GLN A 156 2.28 -2.09 -19.76
N LYS A 157 2.66 -2.25 -21.03
CA LYS A 157 2.41 -3.49 -21.77
C LYS A 157 3.29 -4.63 -21.24
N VAL A 158 4.56 -4.37 -20.94
CA VAL A 158 5.45 -5.38 -20.34
C VAL A 158 4.89 -5.84 -18.98
N LEU A 159 4.44 -4.95 -18.13
CA LEU A 159 3.83 -5.30 -16.85
C LEU A 159 2.55 -6.10 -17.02
N LEU A 160 1.72 -5.73 -17.99
CA LEU A 160 0.49 -6.45 -18.27
C LEU A 160 0.77 -7.87 -18.79
N TYR A 161 1.64 -8.01 -19.81
CA TYR A 161 1.88 -9.30 -20.46
C TYR A 161 2.77 -10.25 -19.65
N MET A 162 3.79 -9.74 -18.97
CA MET A 162 4.77 -10.57 -18.27
C MET A 162 4.41 -10.84 -16.82
N TYR A 163 3.75 -9.89 -16.15
CA TYR A 163 3.42 -9.99 -14.73
C TYR A 163 1.93 -10.02 -14.44
N ASN A 164 1.09 -10.04 -15.47
CA ASN A 164 -0.38 -9.95 -15.32
C ASN A 164 -0.80 -8.77 -14.44
N CYS A 165 -0.03 -7.68 -14.47
CA CYS A 165 -0.29 -6.48 -13.69
C CYS A 165 -1.17 -5.54 -14.51
N LEU A 166 -2.48 -5.60 -14.27
CA LEU A 166 -3.47 -4.80 -14.98
C LEU A 166 -3.24 -3.30 -14.85
N ASN A 167 -2.74 -2.87 -13.71
CA ASN A 167 -2.50 -1.47 -13.46
C ASN A 167 -1.10 -1.27 -12.84
N PRO A 168 -0.18 -0.68 -13.59
CA PRO A 168 1.17 -0.42 -13.10
C PRO A 168 1.23 0.48 -11.86
N ARG A 169 0.16 1.26 -11.58
CA ARG A 169 0.05 2.07 -10.36
C ARG A 169 0.06 1.25 -9.07
N PHE A 170 -0.14 -0.07 -9.14
CA PHE A 170 0.02 -0.94 -7.97
C PHE A 170 1.48 -1.01 -7.49
N LEU A 171 2.44 -0.80 -8.41
CA LEU A 171 3.85 -0.67 -8.05
C LEU A 171 4.16 0.66 -7.35
N ASP A 172 3.47 1.73 -7.75
CA ASP A 172 3.56 3.04 -7.11
C ASP A 172 3.34 2.90 -5.60
N ASN A 173 2.25 2.21 -5.21
CA ASN A 173 1.96 1.95 -3.80
C ASN A 173 3.08 1.19 -3.06
N TYR A 174 3.76 0.26 -3.74
CA TYR A 174 4.89 -0.46 -3.15
C TYR A 174 6.10 0.46 -2.95
N PHE A 175 6.41 1.29 -3.94
CA PHE A 175 7.51 2.25 -3.85
C PHE A 175 7.24 3.33 -2.80
N SER A 176 6.01 3.85 -2.71
CA SER A 176 5.64 4.84 -1.70
C SER A 176 5.89 4.31 -0.28
N TRP A 177 5.53 3.06 0.00
CA TRP A 177 5.79 2.47 1.30
C TRP A 177 7.27 2.20 1.57
N PHE A 178 8.02 1.67 0.61
CA PHE A 178 9.31 1.03 0.89
C PHE A 178 10.53 1.77 0.35
N MET A 179 10.38 2.72 -0.54
CA MET A 179 11.50 3.48 -1.07
C MET A 179 12.24 4.30 0.02
N PRO A 180 11.58 4.92 1.02
CA PRO A 180 12.30 5.55 2.13
C PRO A 180 13.15 4.57 2.94
N LEU A 181 12.78 3.29 3.04
CA LEU A 181 13.54 2.26 3.73
C LEU A 181 14.92 2.02 3.11
N LEU A 182 15.06 2.27 1.80
CA LEU A 182 16.35 2.15 1.10
C LEU A 182 17.40 3.17 1.59
N LEU A 183 17.01 4.21 2.33
CA LEU A 183 17.95 5.15 2.95
C LEU A 183 18.57 4.62 4.26
N LEU A 184 18.05 3.52 4.81
CA LEU A 184 18.50 2.95 6.08
C LEU A 184 20.01 2.70 6.16
N PRO A 185 20.72 2.18 5.11
CA PRO A 185 22.15 1.90 5.20
C PRO A 185 23.02 3.12 5.48
N TRP A 186 22.58 4.30 5.07
CA TRP A 186 23.30 5.55 5.34
C TRP A 186 22.92 6.14 6.71
N PHE A 187 21.71 5.91 7.18
CA PHE A 187 21.27 6.42 8.48
C PHE A 187 21.87 5.63 9.65
N VAL A 188 22.06 4.31 9.46
CA VAL A 188 22.59 3.38 10.48
C VAL A 188 24.06 3.05 10.25
N ASP A 189 24.66 3.58 9.17
CA ASP A 189 26.06 3.31 8.73
C ASP A 189 26.34 1.81 8.54
N LEU A 190 25.53 1.14 7.73
CA LEU A 190 25.74 -0.26 7.38
C LEU A 190 26.93 -0.42 6.43
N ARG A 191 27.38 -1.68 6.26
CA ARG A 191 28.46 -2.06 5.37
C ARG A 191 28.27 -1.49 3.96
N PRO A 192 29.37 -1.14 3.22
CA PRO A 192 29.29 -0.53 1.89
C PRO A 192 28.43 -1.31 0.88
N ILE A 193 28.41 -2.65 0.99
CA ILE A 193 27.61 -3.50 0.10
C ILE A 193 26.11 -3.20 0.20
N TYR A 194 25.59 -2.89 1.40
CA TYR A 194 24.19 -2.50 1.57
C TYR A 194 23.92 -1.10 1.02
N LYS A 195 24.88 -0.16 1.17
CA LYS A 195 24.78 1.18 0.57
C LYS A 195 24.74 1.08 -0.96
N LEU A 196 25.63 0.28 -1.56
CA LEU A 196 25.66 0.06 -3.00
C LEU A 196 24.36 -0.61 -3.49
N GLY A 197 23.94 -1.68 -2.84
CA GLY A 197 22.67 -2.38 -3.19
C GLY A 197 21.48 -1.45 -3.12
N SER A 198 21.34 -0.64 -2.05
CA SER A 198 20.27 0.34 -1.92
C SER A 198 20.35 1.44 -2.98
N PHE A 199 21.54 1.88 -3.34
CA PHE A 199 21.71 2.87 -4.40
C PHE A 199 21.25 2.34 -5.76
N ILE A 200 21.63 1.10 -6.09
CA ILE A 200 21.14 0.42 -7.31
C ILE A 200 19.62 0.27 -7.27
N ALA A 201 19.06 -0.17 -6.14
CA ALA A 201 17.61 -0.31 -5.99
C ALA A 201 16.88 1.04 -6.15
N LEU A 202 17.44 2.14 -5.64
CA LEU A 202 16.90 3.49 -5.82
C LEU A 202 16.96 3.93 -7.29
N ILE A 203 18.06 3.66 -8.00
CA ILE A 203 18.17 3.96 -9.44
C ILE A 203 17.10 3.20 -10.22
N LEU A 204 16.95 1.90 -9.97
CA LEU A 204 15.94 1.07 -10.64
C LEU A 204 14.51 1.53 -10.31
N ALA A 205 14.24 1.88 -9.04
CA ALA A 205 12.96 2.43 -8.62
C ALA A 205 12.65 3.75 -9.36
N TRP A 206 13.56 4.70 -9.36
CA TRP A 206 13.39 5.97 -10.08
C TRP A 206 13.24 5.75 -11.59
N PHE A 207 14.01 4.86 -12.20
CA PHE A 207 13.88 4.51 -13.60
C PHE A 207 12.46 4.02 -13.95
N ILE A 208 11.92 3.08 -13.14
CA ILE A 208 10.56 2.58 -13.31
C ILE A 208 9.53 3.72 -13.16
N LEU A 209 9.70 4.56 -12.15
CA LEU A 209 8.79 5.66 -11.85
C LEU A 209 8.76 6.74 -12.95
N ILE A 210 9.93 7.06 -13.53
CA ILE A 210 10.05 8.01 -14.65
C ILE A 210 9.33 7.44 -15.87
N ASN A 211 9.59 6.17 -16.22
CA ASN A 211 8.97 5.51 -17.37
C ASN A 211 7.45 5.39 -17.27
N HIS A 212 6.92 5.30 -16.03
CA HIS A 212 5.49 5.21 -15.79
C HIS A 212 4.78 6.55 -15.62
N GLY A 213 5.52 7.63 -15.44
CA GLY A 213 4.95 8.94 -15.14
C GLY A 213 4.25 9.00 -13.78
N PHE A 214 4.79 8.31 -12.77
CA PHE A 214 4.29 8.32 -11.40
C PHE A 214 4.62 9.62 -10.68
N ARG A 215 3.66 10.54 -10.63
CA ARG A 215 3.85 11.89 -10.06
C ARG A 215 3.71 11.93 -8.55
N THR A 216 2.99 10.99 -7.96
CA THR A 216 2.71 10.95 -6.52
C THR A 216 3.96 10.85 -5.69
N ILE A 217 4.92 10.04 -6.10
CA ILE A 217 6.20 9.89 -5.38
C ILE A 217 7.01 11.19 -5.37
N PHE A 218 6.99 11.99 -6.43
CA PHE A 218 7.62 13.31 -6.40
C PHE A 218 6.95 14.22 -5.36
N ALA A 219 5.60 14.21 -5.28
CA ALA A 219 4.88 14.95 -4.26
C ALA A 219 5.23 14.48 -2.83
N GLU A 220 5.41 13.17 -2.62
CA GLU A 220 5.86 12.61 -1.35
C GLU A 220 7.21 13.18 -0.91
N TYR A 221 8.21 13.15 -1.78
CA TYR A 221 9.54 13.66 -1.44
C TYR A 221 9.62 15.19 -1.35
N ILE A 222 8.77 15.93 -2.07
CA ILE A 222 8.60 17.38 -1.89
C ILE A 222 8.13 17.70 -0.47
N ILE A 223 7.36 16.82 0.17
CA ILE A 223 6.89 16.99 1.56
C ILE A 223 7.87 16.40 2.56
N ILE A 224 8.38 15.19 2.32
CA ILE A 224 9.28 14.46 3.24
C ILE A 224 10.60 15.20 3.45
N LEU A 225 11.21 15.72 2.38
CA LEU A 225 12.52 16.36 2.49
C LEU A 225 12.49 17.65 3.33
N PRO A 226 11.54 18.58 3.17
CA PRO A 226 11.39 19.70 4.08
C PRO A 226 11.12 19.29 5.53
N LEU A 227 10.28 18.29 5.77
CA LEU A 227 10.05 17.76 7.12
C LEU A 227 11.36 17.22 7.73
N LEU A 228 12.13 16.47 6.94
CA LEU A 228 13.42 15.96 7.37
C LEU A 228 14.42 17.09 7.65
N TYR A 229 14.42 18.15 6.83
CA TYR A 229 15.23 19.35 7.05
C TYR A 229 14.88 20.06 8.35
N ILE A 230 13.60 20.20 8.66
CA ILE A 230 13.13 20.89 9.87
C ILE A 230 13.43 20.06 11.13
N PHE A 231 13.13 18.78 11.10
CA PHE A 231 13.15 17.94 12.29
C PHE A 231 14.43 17.12 12.45
N ALA A 232 15.10 16.69 11.36
CA ALA A 232 16.21 15.76 11.39
C ALA A 232 17.34 16.15 10.41
N ARG A 233 17.87 17.36 10.54
CA ARG A 233 18.91 17.93 9.62
C ARG A 233 20.11 16.99 9.37
N ARG A 234 20.46 16.18 10.35
CA ARG A 234 21.54 15.18 10.22
C ARG A 234 21.26 14.22 9.07
N TYR A 235 20.05 13.73 8.96
CA TYR A 235 19.64 12.76 7.93
C TYR A 235 19.23 13.43 6.62
N PHE A 236 18.77 14.68 6.67
CA PHE A 236 18.36 15.42 5.48
C PHE A 236 19.46 15.51 4.43
N LYS A 237 20.67 15.93 4.81
CA LYS A 237 21.78 16.10 3.86
C LYS A 237 22.10 14.79 3.14
N ILE A 238 22.15 13.69 3.88
CA ILE A 238 22.44 12.37 3.34
C ILE A 238 21.30 11.91 2.42
N ALA A 239 20.06 11.99 2.90
CA ALA A 239 18.89 11.59 2.11
C ALA A 239 18.79 12.40 0.81
N PHE A 240 18.92 13.72 0.89
CA PHE A 240 18.88 14.61 -0.27
C PHE A 240 19.92 14.24 -1.31
N VAL A 241 21.19 14.10 -0.91
CA VAL A 241 22.29 13.76 -1.83
C VAL A 241 22.07 12.40 -2.47
N VAL A 242 21.73 11.38 -1.67
CA VAL A 242 21.51 10.01 -2.19
C VAL A 242 20.32 9.95 -3.14
N LEU A 243 19.22 10.59 -2.81
CA LEU A 243 18.00 10.59 -3.65
C LEU A 243 18.22 11.35 -4.95
N VAL A 244 18.88 12.53 -4.90
CA VAL A 244 19.17 13.33 -6.08
C VAL A 244 20.17 12.60 -6.99
N LEU A 245 21.23 12.03 -6.46
CA LEU A 245 22.19 11.26 -7.24
C LEU A 245 21.53 10.03 -7.89
N ALA A 246 20.68 9.30 -7.14
CA ALA A 246 19.96 8.16 -7.68
C ALA A 246 18.97 8.59 -8.79
N LEU A 247 18.28 9.72 -8.62
CA LEU A 247 17.39 10.29 -9.63
C LEU A 247 18.14 10.72 -10.90
N VAL A 248 19.30 11.37 -10.75
CA VAL A 248 20.15 11.75 -11.89
C VAL A 248 20.65 10.51 -12.63
N CYS A 249 21.14 9.50 -11.91
CA CYS A 249 21.56 8.23 -12.51
C CYS A 249 20.41 7.51 -13.22
N ALA A 250 19.21 7.53 -12.66
CA ALA A 250 18.01 6.96 -13.29
C ALA A 250 17.61 7.74 -14.55
N GLY A 251 17.70 9.07 -14.53
CA GLY A 251 17.48 9.91 -15.71
C GLY A 251 18.50 9.64 -16.83
N LEU A 252 19.76 9.46 -16.48
CA LEU A 252 20.80 9.07 -17.46
C LEU A 252 20.55 7.67 -18.02
N LEU A 253 20.13 6.73 -17.16
CA LEU A 253 19.74 5.38 -17.59
C LEU A 253 18.53 5.41 -18.54
N GLU A 254 17.56 6.28 -18.26
CA GLU A 254 16.37 6.50 -19.12
C GLU A 254 16.77 7.09 -20.47
N LEU A 255 17.65 8.09 -20.49
CA LEU A 255 18.17 8.66 -21.74
C LEU A 255 18.92 7.63 -22.57
N PHE A 256 19.78 6.83 -21.92
CA PHE A 256 20.49 5.75 -22.58
C PHE A 256 19.54 4.69 -23.13
N TYR A 257 18.53 4.31 -22.34
CA TYR A 257 17.50 3.35 -22.74
C TYR A 257 16.70 3.85 -23.96
N ASN A 258 16.26 5.11 -23.95
CA ASN A 258 15.52 5.69 -25.07
C ASN A 258 16.39 5.84 -26.34
N TYR A 259 17.68 6.20 -26.17
CA TYR A 259 18.62 6.22 -27.30
C TYR A 259 18.83 4.82 -27.88
N PHE A 260 19.01 3.81 -27.03
CA PHE A 260 19.15 2.43 -27.45
C PHE A 260 17.93 1.94 -28.23
N ILE A 261 16.71 2.22 -27.76
CA ILE A 261 15.46 1.90 -28.46
C ILE A 261 15.41 2.60 -29.82
N ALA A 262 15.72 3.89 -29.89
CA ALA A 262 15.68 4.66 -31.13
C ALA A 262 16.64 4.10 -32.18
N VAL A 263 17.83 3.67 -31.78
CA VAL A 263 18.84 3.06 -32.67
C VAL A 263 18.40 1.68 -33.16
N VAL A 264 17.79 0.86 -32.30
CA VAL A 264 17.40 -0.52 -32.64
C VAL A 264 16.10 -0.58 -33.43
N ASP A 265 15.13 0.27 -33.10
CA ASP A 265 13.76 0.19 -33.66
C ASP A 265 13.51 1.19 -34.80
N HIS A 266 14.48 2.05 -35.13
CA HIS A 266 14.32 3.16 -36.09
C HIS A 266 13.05 4.00 -35.83
N SER A 267 12.47 3.91 -34.65
CA SER A 267 11.26 4.61 -34.24
C SER A 267 11.60 6.02 -33.73
N ASN A 268 10.73 6.97 -33.99
CA ASN A 268 10.83 8.28 -33.37
C ASN A 268 10.74 8.11 -31.86
N VAL A 269 11.78 8.56 -31.14
CA VAL A 269 11.81 8.60 -29.67
C VAL A 269 10.53 9.28 -29.19
N LYS A 270 9.64 8.52 -28.58
CA LYS A 270 8.49 9.11 -27.92
C LYS A 270 9.03 9.96 -26.78
N SER A 271 8.90 11.26 -26.94
CA SER A 271 9.24 12.25 -25.94
C SER A 271 8.64 11.82 -24.58
N SER A 272 9.41 11.97 -23.52
CA SER A 272 8.97 11.90 -22.12
C SER A 272 7.89 12.94 -21.76
N ALA A 273 7.31 13.59 -22.77
CA ALA A 273 6.25 14.60 -22.67
C ALA A 273 4.96 14.07 -22.01
N ASP A 274 4.77 12.75 -21.91
CA ASP A 274 3.68 12.15 -21.11
C ASP A 274 3.84 12.37 -19.59
N LEU A 275 5.02 12.76 -19.12
CA LEU A 275 5.23 13.25 -17.74
C LEU A 275 4.44 14.54 -17.45
N VAL A 276 4.09 15.31 -18.49
CA VAL A 276 3.39 16.59 -18.39
C VAL A 276 1.92 16.47 -18.82
N ARG A 277 1.24 15.39 -18.48
CA ARG A 277 -0.23 15.38 -18.59
C ARG A 277 -0.81 16.44 -17.66
N GLY A 278 -1.36 17.53 -18.22
CA GLY A 278 -1.99 18.59 -17.46
C GLY A 278 -3.18 18.07 -16.61
N GLY A 279 -3.26 18.50 -15.36
CA GLY A 279 -4.41 18.32 -14.48
C GLY A 279 -4.34 17.14 -13.49
N PHE A 280 -5.30 17.10 -12.58
CA PHE A 280 -5.46 16.07 -11.54
C PHE A 280 -6.02 14.73 -12.07
N SER A 281 -5.73 14.34 -13.31
CA SER A 281 -6.06 13.04 -13.93
C SER A 281 -7.49 12.52 -13.64
N GLY A 282 -8.51 13.39 -13.69
CA GLY A 282 -9.90 13.00 -13.45
C GLY A 282 -10.26 12.72 -11.97
N ARG A 283 -9.35 12.96 -11.01
CA ARG A 283 -9.60 12.70 -9.57
C ARG A 283 -10.62 13.65 -8.96
N ILE A 284 -10.65 14.93 -9.40
CA ILE A 284 -11.61 15.92 -8.85
C ILE A 284 -13.06 15.47 -9.02
N PRO A 285 -13.52 14.99 -10.19
CA PRO A 285 -14.86 14.43 -10.31
C PRO A 285 -15.12 13.23 -9.38
N LEU A 286 -14.12 12.32 -9.22
CA LEU A 286 -14.25 11.18 -8.30
C LEU A 286 -14.38 11.64 -6.84
N TRP A 287 -13.60 12.64 -6.44
CA TRP A 287 -13.67 13.21 -5.08
C TRP A 287 -15.02 13.89 -4.81
N LYS A 288 -15.51 14.67 -5.78
CA LYS A 288 -16.85 15.29 -5.68
C LYS A 288 -17.93 14.23 -5.53
N GLU A 289 -17.90 13.19 -6.35
CA GLU A 289 -18.87 12.09 -6.30
C GLU A 289 -18.79 11.34 -4.96
N ALA A 290 -17.59 11.00 -4.47
CA ALA A 290 -17.44 10.35 -3.17
C ALA A 290 -17.93 11.23 -2.01
N PHE A 291 -17.71 12.54 -2.08
CA PHE A 291 -18.25 13.48 -1.12
C PHE A 291 -19.78 13.43 -1.10
N TRP A 292 -20.42 13.49 -2.28
CA TRP A 292 -21.88 13.47 -2.37
C TRP A 292 -22.49 12.12 -1.96
N VAL A 293 -21.84 10.99 -2.29
CA VAL A 293 -22.26 9.68 -1.76
C VAL A 293 -22.24 9.68 -0.22
N GLY A 294 -21.22 10.23 0.40
CA GLY A 294 -21.19 10.36 1.86
C GLY A 294 -22.23 11.32 2.44
N VAL A 295 -22.63 12.35 1.70
CA VAL A 295 -23.74 13.25 2.08
C VAL A 295 -25.10 12.55 1.95
N GLU A 296 -25.26 11.70 0.94
CA GLU A 296 -26.51 10.92 0.73
C GLU A 296 -26.68 9.81 1.77
N TYR A 297 -25.56 9.19 2.20
CA TYR A 297 -25.55 8.12 3.21
C TYR A 297 -24.74 8.50 4.47
N PRO A 298 -25.12 9.55 5.21
CA PRO A 298 -24.22 10.18 6.18
C PRO A 298 -23.90 9.32 7.40
N LEU A 299 -24.82 8.46 7.84
CA LEU A 299 -24.62 7.66 9.06
C LEU A 299 -23.92 6.33 8.82
N THR A 300 -24.25 5.67 7.71
CA THR A 300 -23.78 4.31 7.44
C THR A 300 -22.76 4.23 6.31
N GLY A 301 -22.71 5.25 5.43
CA GLY A 301 -22.08 5.07 4.15
C GLY A 301 -22.76 3.99 3.31
N VAL A 302 -22.10 3.53 2.26
CA VAL A 302 -22.65 2.53 1.32
C VAL A 302 -22.13 1.11 1.56
N GLY A 303 -21.31 0.91 2.57
CA GLY A 303 -20.60 -0.35 2.85
C GLY A 303 -19.24 -0.43 2.17
N GLN A 304 -18.29 -1.08 2.85
CA GLN A 304 -16.96 -1.25 2.30
C GLN A 304 -17.01 -2.03 0.99
N TRP A 305 -16.27 -1.55 -0.03
CA TRP A 305 -16.22 -2.10 -1.40
C TRP A 305 -17.52 -2.03 -2.20
N ASN A 306 -18.56 -1.36 -1.68
CA ASN A 306 -19.84 -1.17 -2.40
C ASN A 306 -19.91 0.14 -3.21
N TYR A 307 -18.87 0.97 -3.17
CA TYR A 307 -18.80 2.25 -3.88
C TYR A 307 -19.05 2.11 -5.39
N LEU A 308 -18.49 1.06 -6.02
CA LEU A 308 -18.68 0.75 -7.44
C LEU A 308 -20.15 0.48 -7.77
N ALA A 309 -20.88 -0.20 -6.89
CA ALA A 309 -22.29 -0.55 -7.12
C ALA A 309 -23.19 0.69 -7.23
N ILE A 310 -22.82 1.79 -6.56
CA ILE A 310 -23.55 3.06 -6.60
C ILE A 310 -23.09 3.94 -7.76
N THR A 311 -21.79 4.14 -7.89
CA THR A 311 -21.25 5.09 -8.87
C THR A 311 -21.20 4.54 -10.29
N LYS A 312 -21.24 3.20 -10.45
CA LYS A 312 -21.13 2.50 -11.74
C LYS A 312 -19.88 2.90 -12.54
N ARG A 313 -18.85 3.44 -11.87
CA ARG A 313 -17.61 3.85 -12.50
C ARG A 313 -16.60 2.72 -12.52
N PRO A 314 -15.82 2.56 -13.60
CA PRO A 314 -14.83 1.50 -13.70
C PRO A 314 -13.73 1.59 -12.63
N ASP A 315 -13.47 2.78 -12.08
CA ASP A 315 -12.43 2.99 -11.07
C ASP A 315 -12.80 2.40 -9.70
N GLY A 316 -14.09 2.21 -9.39
CA GLY A 316 -14.59 1.49 -8.21
C GLY A 316 -14.28 2.10 -6.84
N TYR A 317 -13.56 3.25 -6.75
CA TYR A 317 -13.15 3.90 -5.50
C TYR A 317 -12.68 5.35 -5.73
N PRO A 318 -12.71 6.21 -4.68
CA PRO A 318 -12.44 7.64 -4.83
C PRO A 318 -10.95 8.02 -4.94
N HIS A 319 -10.00 7.12 -4.84
CA HIS A 319 -8.56 7.42 -4.79
C HIS A 319 -8.18 8.45 -3.70
N ASN A 320 -8.84 8.40 -2.55
CA ASN A 320 -8.57 9.23 -1.40
C ASN A 320 -9.10 8.53 -0.15
N LEU A 321 -8.21 8.19 0.77
CA LEU A 321 -8.53 7.44 1.99
C LEU A 321 -9.66 8.07 2.83
N LEU A 322 -9.61 9.39 3.02
CA LEU A 322 -10.61 10.05 3.86
C LEU A 322 -11.99 10.05 3.21
N LEU A 323 -12.07 10.33 1.90
CA LEU A 323 -13.33 10.25 1.15
C LEU A 323 -13.82 8.80 1.02
N GLU A 324 -12.92 7.83 1.03
CA GLU A 324 -13.28 6.43 1.05
C GLU A 324 -13.96 6.03 2.36
N ILE A 325 -13.39 6.41 3.50
CA ILE A 325 -14.02 6.18 4.82
C ILE A 325 -15.35 6.92 4.91
N TRP A 326 -15.38 8.19 4.48
CA TRP A 326 -16.58 9.00 4.47
C TRP A 326 -17.73 8.35 3.68
N SER A 327 -17.46 7.99 2.42
CA SER A 327 -18.50 7.45 1.51
C SER A 327 -18.90 6.02 1.85
N GLN A 328 -17.96 5.20 2.35
CA GLN A 328 -18.23 3.77 2.58
C GLN A 328 -18.70 3.45 4.00
N TRP A 329 -18.26 4.18 5.03
CA TRP A 329 -18.58 3.89 6.43
C TRP A 329 -19.30 5.03 7.16
N GLY A 330 -19.50 6.17 6.49
CA GLY A 330 -20.24 7.32 7.01
C GLY A 330 -19.45 8.22 7.95
N ILE A 331 -20.10 9.30 8.40
CA ILE A 331 -19.52 10.34 9.29
C ILE A 331 -18.98 9.78 10.61
N PRO A 332 -19.66 8.87 11.32
CA PRO A 332 -19.14 8.43 12.61
C PRO A 332 -17.81 7.70 12.50
N ALA A 333 -17.64 6.83 11.50
CA ALA A 333 -16.38 6.16 11.24
C ALA A 333 -15.30 7.15 10.76
N PHE A 334 -15.67 8.13 9.95
CA PHE A 334 -14.78 9.20 9.51
C PHE A 334 -14.25 10.03 10.70
N ILE A 335 -15.12 10.42 11.63
CA ILE A 335 -14.71 11.14 12.84
C ILE A 335 -13.80 10.26 13.70
N ALA A 336 -14.12 8.98 13.86
CA ALA A 336 -13.29 8.04 14.60
C ALA A 336 -11.88 7.92 13.99
N ALA A 337 -11.80 7.76 12.67
CA ALA A 337 -10.53 7.73 11.94
C ALA A 337 -9.74 9.05 12.10
N ALA A 338 -10.42 10.20 11.99
CA ALA A 338 -9.80 11.50 12.18
C ALA A 338 -9.22 11.67 13.60
N VAL A 339 -9.92 11.22 14.64
CA VAL A 339 -9.40 11.20 16.02
C VAL A 339 -8.13 10.37 16.15
N VAL A 340 -8.10 9.18 15.53
CA VAL A 340 -6.91 8.31 15.53
C VAL A 340 -5.75 9.01 14.81
N ILE A 341 -5.98 9.56 13.62
CA ILE A 341 -4.95 10.24 12.82
C ILE A 341 -4.40 11.45 13.57
N ILE A 342 -5.26 12.35 14.04
CA ILE A 342 -4.86 13.58 14.76
C ILE A 342 -4.07 13.23 16.02
N THR A 343 -4.54 12.24 16.78
CA THR A 343 -3.85 11.83 18.01
C THR A 343 -2.50 11.20 17.72
N THR A 344 -2.40 10.39 16.65
CA THR A 344 -1.13 9.80 16.20
C THR A 344 -0.14 10.89 15.78
N VAL A 345 -0.56 11.84 14.94
CA VAL A 345 0.29 12.96 14.52
C VAL A 345 0.76 13.78 15.72
N ARG A 346 -0.16 14.10 16.66
CA ARG A 346 0.20 14.79 17.90
C ARG A 346 1.23 14.03 18.74
N ASN A 347 1.09 12.72 18.85
CA ASN A 347 2.01 11.88 19.62
C ASN A 347 3.38 11.76 18.93
N LEU A 348 3.43 11.62 17.61
CA LEU A 348 4.66 11.67 16.82
C LEU A 348 5.37 13.03 17.00
N TYR A 349 4.62 14.11 16.93
CA TYR A 349 5.17 15.44 17.15
C TYR A 349 5.75 15.62 18.56
N LYS A 350 5.08 15.10 19.61
CA LYS A 350 5.62 15.12 20.99
C LYS A 350 6.93 14.34 21.10
N LYS A 351 7.06 13.22 20.38
CA LYS A 351 8.27 12.37 20.36
C LYS A 351 9.29 12.78 19.29
N ARG A 352 9.10 13.87 18.58
CA ARG A 352 9.90 14.26 17.42
C ARG A 352 11.41 14.28 17.68
N LEU A 353 11.86 14.76 18.84
CA LEU A 353 13.30 14.81 19.18
C LEU A 353 13.87 13.40 19.35
N GLU A 354 13.15 12.50 20.01
CA GLU A 354 13.53 11.11 20.17
C GLU A 354 13.60 10.40 18.80
N ILE A 355 12.55 10.60 17.98
CA ILE A 355 12.46 10.03 16.61
C ILE A 355 13.63 10.52 15.75
N CYS A 356 14.00 11.81 15.84
CA CYS A 356 15.09 12.37 15.04
C CYS A 356 16.49 11.87 15.47
N LEU A 357 16.63 11.37 16.68
CA LEU A 357 17.87 10.77 17.17
C LEU A 357 17.98 9.29 16.79
N ASN A 358 16.85 8.60 16.61
CA ASN A 358 16.81 7.19 16.26
C ASN A 358 16.63 7.00 14.74
N PRO A 359 17.63 6.48 14.02
CA PRO A 359 17.57 6.32 12.55
C PRO A 359 16.43 5.40 12.08
N TYR A 360 16.12 4.36 12.84
CA TYR A 360 15.02 3.44 12.49
C TYR A 360 13.66 4.14 12.61
N GLN A 361 13.43 4.86 13.72
CA GLN A 361 12.19 5.59 13.93
C GLN A 361 12.01 6.71 12.89
N CYS A 362 13.09 7.39 12.53
CA CYS A 362 13.09 8.40 11.49
C CYS A 362 12.63 7.81 10.13
N ILE A 363 13.20 6.67 9.74
CA ILE A 363 12.79 5.94 8.52
C ILE A 363 11.33 5.52 8.58
N PHE A 364 10.85 4.98 9.71
CA PHE A 364 9.46 4.54 9.85
C PHE A 364 8.48 5.70 9.66
N VAL A 365 8.80 6.88 10.21
CA VAL A 365 7.96 8.07 10.02
C VAL A 365 8.02 8.56 8.57
N MET A 366 9.18 8.48 7.89
CA MET A 366 9.26 8.80 6.47
C MET A 366 8.39 7.85 5.63
N MET A 367 8.46 6.55 5.88
CA MET A 367 7.62 5.53 5.21
C MET A 367 6.12 5.82 5.44
N LEU A 368 5.72 6.11 6.69
CA LEU A 368 4.34 6.45 7.01
C LEU A 368 3.89 7.71 6.26
N THR A 369 4.73 8.75 6.24
CA THR A 369 4.41 10.00 5.57
C THR A 369 4.23 9.79 4.08
N ALA A 370 5.14 9.07 3.41
CA ALA A 370 5.03 8.73 2.00
C ALA A 370 3.73 7.98 1.70
N GLY A 371 3.48 6.89 2.42
CA GLY A 371 2.29 6.10 2.20
C GLY A 371 0.99 6.84 2.50
N MET A 372 0.97 7.71 3.50
CA MET A 372 -0.23 8.53 3.76
C MET A 372 -0.49 9.55 2.66
N ILE A 373 0.55 10.17 2.09
CA ILE A 373 0.41 11.07 0.93
C ILE A 373 -0.12 10.31 -0.27
N ASP A 374 0.45 9.12 -0.57
CA ASP A 374 -0.05 8.27 -1.65
C ASP A 374 -1.51 7.83 -1.40
N GLY A 375 -1.85 7.43 -0.19
CA GLY A 375 -3.22 7.06 0.19
C GLY A 375 -4.25 8.20 0.04
N MET A 376 -3.81 9.46 0.07
CA MET A 376 -4.67 10.62 -0.21
C MET A 376 -4.83 10.90 -1.71
N LEU A 377 -3.96 10.34 -2.55
CA LEU A 377 -3.92 10.60 -3.97
C LEU A 377 -4.18 9.36 -4.84
N ASN A 378 -4.05 8.16 -4.28
CA ASN A 378 -4.16 6.89 -4.99
C ASN A 378 -5.01 5.87 -4.21
N ALA A 379 -5.22 4.71 -4.83
CA ALA A 379 -5.95 3.58 -4.28
C ALA A 379 -5.10 2.66 -3.39
N MET A 380 -4.18 3.22 -2.62
CA MET A 380 -3.19 2.46 -1.85
C MET A 380 -3.81 1.36 -0.97
N PHE A 381 -4.96 1.63 -0.34
CA PHE A 381 -5.65 0.68 0.54
C PHE A 381 -6.57 -0.31 -0.20
N LYS A 382 -6.47 -0.37 -1.54
CA LYS A 382 -7.22 -1.31 -2.39
C LYS A 382 -6.33 -2.34 -3.07
N THR A 383 -5.03 -2.14 -3.09
CA THR A 383 -4.11 -3.05 -3.74
C THR A 383 -3.47 -4.00 -2.73
N SER A 384 -3.20 -5.23 -3.10
CA SER A 384 -2.55 -6.20 -2.21
C SER A 384 -1.16 -5.71 -1.73
N LEU A 385 -0.39 -5.09 -2.61
CA LEU A 385 0.91 -4.51 -2.28
C LEU A 385 0.78 -3.28 -1.37
N GLY A 386 -0.22 -2.44 -1.62
CA GLY A 386 -0.51 -1.29 -0.76
C GLY A 386 -0.96 -1.72 0.64
N LEU A 387 -1.83 -2.73 0.74
CA LEU A 387 -2.29 -3.30 2.00
C LEU A 387 -1.15 -3.99 2.77
N PHE A 388 -0.27 -4.71 2.07
CA PHE A 388 0.93 -5.30 2.67
C PHE A 388 1.83 -4.20 3.27
N GLY A 389 2.15 -3.16 2.50
CA GLY A 389 2.92 -2.02 2.97
C GLY A 389 2.27 -1.34 4.17
N CYS A 390 0.95 -1.14 4.13
CA CYS A 390 0.17 -0.59 5.23
C CYS A 390 0.42 -1.34 6.55
N VAL A 391 0.24 -2.68 6.54
CA VAL A 391 0.39 -3.51 7.74
C VAL A 391 1.80 -3.37 8.33
N PHE A 392 2.84 -3.42 7.50
CA PHE A 392 4.22 -3.31 7.98
C PHE A 392 4.56 -1.89 8.45
N VAL A 393 4.24 -0.87 7.67
CA VAL A 393 4.63 0.52 7.99
C VAL A 393 3.90 1.05 9.19
N PHE A 394 2.59 0.77 9.31
CA PHE A 394 1.85 1.13 10.51
C PHE A 394 2.35 0.38 11.74
N GLY A 395 2.70 -0.91 11.61
CA GLY A 395 3.31 -1.69 12.67
C GLY A 395 4.66 -1.11 13.12
N PHE A 396 5.53 -0.75 12.16
CA PHE A 396 6.81 -0.10 12.45
C PHE A 396 6.63 1.24 13.17
N CYS A 397 5.72 2.08 12.70
CA CYS A 397 5.45 3.36 13.37
C CYS A 397 4.83 3.18 14.75
N LEU A 398 3.95 2.20 14.89
CA LEU A 398 3.33 1.91 16.18
C LEU A 398 4.36 1.39 17.20
N SER A 399 5.40 0.66 16.76
CA SER A 399 6.48 0.18 17.63
C SER A 399 7.22 1.29 18.39
N ILE A 400 7.20 2.53 17.88
CA ILE A 400 7.75 3.73 18.55
C ILE A 400 7.06 3.99 19.89
N PHE A 401 5.81 3.57 20.03
CA PHE A 401 4.98 3.83 21.21
C PHE A 401 4.87 2.62 22.15
N VAL A 402 5.35 1.45 21.73
CA VAL A 402 5.29 0.23 22.55
C VAL A 402 6.29 0.34 23.70
N LYS A 403 5.79 0.22 24.93
CA LYS A 403 6.64 0.12 26.13
C LYS A 403 7.17 -1.31 26.27
N GLN A 404 8.24 -1.46 27.04
CA GLN A 404 8.70 -2.80 27.44
C GLN A 404 7.63 -3.51 28.25
N PRO A 405 7.39 -4.83 28.04
CA PRO A 405 6.38 -5.57 28.78
C PRO A 405 6.69 -5.52 30.27
N GLN A 406 5.67 -5.20 31.06
CA GLN A 406 5.71 -5.50 32.49
C GLN A 406 5.55 -7.01 32.62
N GLN A 407 6.51 -7.66 33.31
CA GLN A 407 6.41 -9.09 33.66
C GLN A 407 5.11 -9.29 34.44
N ASP A 408 4.28 -10.24 34.00
CA ASP A 408 3.03 -10.67 34.63
C ASP A 408 1.70 -9.98 34.31
N THR A 409 1.43 -9.68 33.05
CA THR A 409 0.04 -9.40 32.65
C THR A 409 -0.68 -10.67 32.17
N SER A 410 -1.57 -11.23 32.95
CA SER A 410 -2.51 -12.25 32.51
C SER A 410 -3.63 -11.60 31.67
N VAL A 411 -3.80 -12.03 30.42
CA VAL A 411 -4.94 -11.60 29.61
C VAL A 411 -6.23 -12.19 30.21
N SER A 412 -7.25 -11.33 30.36
CA SER A 412 -8.54 -11.83 30.87
C SER A 412 -9.14 -12.85 29.88
N ALA A 413 -9.79 -13.88 30.41
CA ALA A 413 -10.48 -14.90 29.61
C ALA A 413 -11.51 -14.26 28.65
N THR A 414 -12.16 -13.18 29.08
CA THR A 414 -13.12 -12.41 28.26
C THR A 414 -12.46 -11.77 27.05
N SER A 415 -11.29 -11.11 27.24
CA SER A 415 -10.56 -10.49 26.12
C SER A 415 -10.09 -11.54 25.11
N TYR A 416 -9.62 -12.69 25.61
CA TYR A 416 -9.21 -13.82 24.79
C TYR A 416 -10.37 -14.35 23.93
N ALA A 417 -11.54 -14.54 24.54
CA ALA A 417 -12.73 -15.03 23.87
C ALA A 417 -13.24 -14.02 22.80
N ILE A 418 -13.32 -12.72 23.14
CA ILE A 418 -13.81 -11.69 22.22
C ILE A 418 -12.92 -11.62 20.97
N VAL A 419 -11.59 -11.57 21.12
CA VAL A 419 -10.68 -11.48 19.98
C VAL A 419 -10.69 -12.76 19.16
N GLY A 420 -10.74 -13.94 19.81
CA GLY A 420 -10.85 -15.22 19.12
C GLY A 420 -12.12 -15.33 18.27
N LEU A 421 -13.27 -14.95 18.84
CA LEU A 421 -14.54 -14.89 18.10
C LEU A 421 -14.48 -13.89 16.94
N SER A 422 -13.84 -12.73 17.14
CA SER A 422 -13.70 -11.71 16.09
C SER A 422 -12.81 -12.21 14.95
N ILE A 423 -11.71 -12.89 15.22
CA ILE A 423 -10.85 -13.51 14.19
C ILE A 423 -11.63 -14.59 13.43
N PHE A 424 -12.32 -15.48 14.15
CA PHE A 424 -13.12 -16.54 13.54
C PHE A 424 -14.23 -15.96 12.65
N ALA A 425 -14.99 -14.99 13.17
CA ALA A 425 -16.03 -14.30 12.41
C ALA A 425 -15.45 -13.61 11.16
N SER A 426 -14.26 -12.99 11.26
CA SER A 426 -13.60 -12.35 10.12
C SER A 426 -13.20 -13.37 9.06
N ILE A 427 -12.64 -14.51 9.44
CA ILE A 427 -12.29 -15.59 8.50
C ILE A 427 -13.55 -16.15 7.83
N PHE A 428 -14.63 -16.35 8.61
CA PHE A 428 -15.92 -16.78 8.08
C PHE A 428 -16.46 -15.82 7.04
N CYS A 429 -16.46 -14.51 7.33
CA CYS A 429 -16.91 -13.47 6.39
C CYS A 429 -16.07 -13.41 5.12
N ILE A 430 -14.76 -13.68 5.20
CA ILE A 430 -13.88 -13.68 4.03
C ILE A 430 -14.07 -14.92 3.17
N ALA A 431 -14.11 -16.10 3.78
CA ALA A 431 -14.05 -17.38 3.08
C ALA A 431 -15.42 -17.98 2.73
N ILE A 432 -16.39 -17.84 3.62
CA ILE A 432 -17.67 -18.57 3.54
C ILE A 432 -18.84 -17.68 3.13
N LEU A 433 -18.94 -16.47 3.70
CA LEU A 433 -20.06 -15.59 3.44
C LEU A 433 -20.27 -15.28 1.94
N PRO A 434 -19.21 -15.01 1.13
CA PRO A 434 -19.37 -14.78 -0.31
C PRO A 434 -19.84 -16.01 -1.11
N LEU A 435 -19.65 -17.22 -0.58
CA LEU A 435 -20.14 -18.46 -1.20
C LEU A 435 -21.65 -18.66 -0.95
N ILE A 436 -22.14 -18.22 0.21
CA ILE A 436 -23.57 -18.31 0.58
C ILE A 436 -24.38 -17.18 -0.08
N PHE A 437 -23.81 -16.00 -0.09
CA PHE A 437 -24.42 -14.78 -0.67
C PHE A 437 -23.52 -14.26 -1.79
N PRO A 438 -23.65 -14.78 -3.00
CA PRO A 438 -22.88 -14.28 -4.13
C PRO A 438 -23.18 -12.80 -4.36
N PRO A 439 -22.18 -12.01 -4.80
CA PRO A 439 -22.37 -10.59 -5.04
C PRO A 439 -23.44 -10.35 -6.12
N LEU A 440 -24.35 -9.43 -5.83
CA LEU A 440 -25.50 -9.06 -6.69
C LEU A 440 -25.11 -8.30 -7.98
N TRP A 441 -23.90 -8.41 -8.42
CA TRP A 441 -23.40 -7.69 -9.58
C TRP A 441 -22.92 -8.60 -10.72
N ILE A 442 -23.76 -9.45 -11.09
CA ILE A 442 -23.61 -10.12 -12.38
C ILE A 442 -24.50 -9.42 -13.41
#